data_f4a8b924492e678a394ddd72e0c4b4e1
#
_entry.id   f4a8b924492e678a394ddd72e0c4b4e1
#
_cell.length_a   1.000
_cell.length_b   1.000
_cell.length_c   1.000
_cell.angle_alpha   90.00
_cell.angle_beta   90.00
_cell.angle_gamma   90.00
#
_symmetry.space_group_name_H-M   'P 1'
#
loop_
_entity.id
_entity.type
_entity.pdbx_description
1 polymer ?
#
loop_
_entity_poly.entity_id
_entity_poly.type
_entity_poly.pdbx_seq_one_letter_code
_entity_poly.pdbx_strand_id
1 'polypeptide(L)'
;MIRDGIKPLECRANHAHVLLIKAGEKIKLFNQSCDHSLIVRIADLRRYSTISRMLELEDYNLLIPGFQTQNQVLREYRKFYSDEKIKRIGGVTVFEIEVIK
;
A
#
# COMPACT_ATOMS: atom_id res chain seq x y z
N MET A 1 -1.06 10.10 7.80
CA MET A 1 -1.13 10.27 9.26
C MET A 1 -1.75 9.01 9.87
N ILE A 2 -1.11 8.48 10.88
CA ILE A 2 -1.58 7.29 11.57
C ILE A 2 -2.39 7.73 12.79
N ARG A 3 -3.63 7.25 12.88
CA ARG A 3 -4.54 7.56 13.99
C ARG A 3 -4.68 6.36 14.90
N ASP A 4 -4.92 6.63 16.19
CA ASP A 4 -5.18 5.58 17.16
C ASP A 4 -6.44 4.78 16.77
N GLY A 5 -6.34 3.47 16.83
CA GLY A 5 -7.44 2.55 16.51
C GLY A 5 -7.68 2.33 15.03
N ILE A 6 -6.97 3.05 14.13
CA ILE A 6 -7.08 2.86 12.69
C ILE A 6 -5.75 2.32 12.18
N LYS A 7 -5.78 1.17 11.50
CA LYS A 7 -4.60 0.60 10.87
C LYS A 7 -4.48 1.18 9.46
N PRO A 8 -3.44 1.96 9.17
CA PRO A 8 -3.25 2.49 7.83
C PRO A 8 -2.91 1.37 6.86
N LEU A 9 -3.25 1.61 5.59
CA LEU A 9 -2.95 0.69 4.51
C LEU A 9 -1.81 1.24 3.67
N GLU A 10 -0.92 0.35 3.22
CA GLU A 10 0.18 0.67 2.33
C GLU A 10 0.07 -0.20 1.10
N CYS A 11 0.15 0.41 -0.10
CA CYS A 11 0.10 -0.31 -1.37
C CYS A 11 1.47 -0.30 -2.04
N ARG A 12 1.93 -1.47 -2.47
CA ARG A 12 3.19 -1.62 -3.20
C ARG A 12 2.99 -2.54 -4.40
N ALA A 13 3.66 -2.22 -5.51
CA ALA A 13 3.70 -3.11 -6.67
C ALA A 13 4.43 -4.41 -6.31
N ASN A 14 4.02 -5.52 -6.95
CA ASN A 14 4.51 -6.86 -6.61
C ASN A 14 5.92 -7.15 -7.15
N HIS A 15 6.89 -6.29 -6.82
CA HIS A 15 8.30 -6.60 -7.04
C HIS A 15 8.73 -7.79 -6.16
N ALA A 16 9.84 -8.43 -6.53
CA ALA A 16 10.29 -9.64 -5.83
C ALA A 16 10.41 -9.44 -4.31
N HIS A 17 10.99 -8.32 -3.88
CA HIS A 17 11.16 -8.05 -2.45
C HIS A 17 9.81 -7.86 -1.71
N VAL A 18 8.80 -7.33 -2.41
CA VAL A 18 7.45 -7.16 -1.83
C VAL A 18 6.78 -8.52 -1.62
N LEU A 19 6.96 -9.44 -2.57
CA LEU A 19 6.37 -10.77 -2.48
C LEU A 19 6.98 -11.62 -1.37
N LEU A 20 8.15 -11.26 -0.86
CA LEU A 20 8.80 -11.96 0.25
C LEU A 20 8.32 -11.51 1.62
N ILE A 21 7.60 -10.39 1.70
CA ILE A 21 7.09 -9.88 2.97
C ILE A 21 5.89 -10.70 3.42
N LYS A 22 5.88 -11.09 4.69
CA LYS A 22 4.82 -11.92 5.28
C LYS A 22 4.17 -11.22 6.46
N ALA A 23 2.93 -11.59 6.76
CA ALA A 23 2.23 -11.12 7.94
C ALA A 23 3.02 -11.46 9.19
N GLY A 24 3.06 -10.54 10.13
CA GLY A 24 3.82 -10.66 11.39
C GLY A 24 5.23 -10.09 11.32
N GLU A 25 5.77 -9.85 10.12
CA GLU A 25 7.10 -9.28 9.98
C GLU A 25 7.13 -7.80 10.39
N LYS A 26 8.27 -7.38 10.90
CA LYS A 26 8.58 -5.97 11.13
C LYS A 26 9.40 -5.47 9.96
N ILE A 27 9.02 -4.33 9.40
CA ILE A 27 9.76 -3.69 8.31
C ILE A 27 9.99 -2.21 8.61
N LYS A 28 10.99 -1.65 7.99
CA LYS A 28 11.30 -0.23 8.08
C LYS A 28 10.79 0.46 6.82
N LEU A 29 9.90 1.42 6.99
CA LEU A 29 9.39 2.24 5.89
C LEU A 29 10.13 3.57 5.88
N PHE A 30 10.51 4.02 4.69
CA PHE A 30 11.18 5.29 4.49
C PHE A 30 10.25 6.24 3.74
N ASN A 31 10.34 7.54 4.05
CA ASN A 31 9.70 8.55 3.22
C ASN A 31 10.49 8.70 1.89
N GLN A 32 9.98 9.53 0.98
CA GLN A 32 10.59 9.68 -0.35
C GLN A 32 12.01 10.24 -0.30
N SER A 33 12.31 11.10 0.67
CA SER A 33 13.65 11.69 0.84
C SER A 33 14.61 10.80 1.64
N CYS A 34 14.11 9.71 2.21
CA CYS A 34 14.86 8.76 3.05
C CYS A 34 15.51 9.38 4.29
N ASP A 35 15.03 10.54 4.73
CA ASP A 35 15.53 11.22 5.94
C ASP A 35 14.74 10.82 7.19
N HIS A 36 13.58 10.19 7.03
CA HIS A 36 12.79 9.65 8.12
C HIS A 36 12.44 8.20 7.85
N SER A 37 12.40 7.42 8.91
CA SER A 37 11.97 6.02 8.81
C SER A 37 11.01 5.68 9.94
N LEU A 38 10.20 4.65 9.71
CA LEU A 38 9.20 4.18 10.64
C LEU A 38 9.25 2.67 10.68
N ILE A 39 9.30 2.09 11.87
CA ILE A 39 9.23 0.63 12.00
C ILE A 39 7.77 0.24 12.16
N VAL A 40 7.32 -0.66 11.31
CA VAL A 40 5.95 -1.15 11.32
C VAL A 40 5.92 -2.66 11.35
N ARG A 41 4.86 -3.21 11.92
CA ARG A 41 4.54 -4.63 11.83
C ARG A 41 3.50 -4.81 10.74
N ILE A 42 3.67 -5.84 9.93
CA ILE A 42 2.67 -6.21 8.94
C ILE A 42 1.60 -7.03 9.64
N ALA A 43 0.44 -6.42 9.89
CA ALA A 43 -0.67 -7.10 10.55
C ALA A 43 -1.36 -8.08 9.62
N ASP A 44 -1.51 -7.70 8.36
CA ASP A 44 -2.12 -8.53 7.33
C ASP A 44 -1.67 -8.03 5.96
N LEU A 45 -1.83 -8.84 4.94
CA LEU A 45 -1.56 -8.43 3.57
C LEU A 45 -2.55 -9.08 2.60
N ARG A 46 -2.84 -8.38 1.51
CA ARG A 46 -3.74 -8.86 0.47
C ARG A 46 -3.17 -8.51 -0.89
N ARG A 47 -3.28 -9.42 -1.85
CA ARG A 47 -2.75 -9.22 -3.20
C ARG A 47 -3.88 -9.10 -4.21
N TYR A 48 -3.69 -8.17 -5.15
CA TYR A 48 -4.65 -7.88 -6.21
C TYR A 48 -3.94 -7.84 -7.55
N SER A 49 -4.62 -8.30 -8.59
CA SER A 49 -4.05 -8.32 -9.94
C SER A 49 -4.00 -6.93 -10.58
N THR A 50 -4.88 -6.02 -10.17
CA THR A 50 -4.96 -4.66 -10.70
C THR A 50 -5.23 -3.67 -9.57
N ILE A 51 -4.88 -2.40 -9.81
CA ILE A 51 -5.19 -1.31 -8.88
C ILE A 51 -6.71 -1.11 -8.78
N SER A 52 -7.42 -1.21 -9.89
CA SER A 52 -8.89 -1.08 -9.90
C SER A 52 -9.56 -2.08 -8.98
N ARG A 53 -9.12 -3.35 -9.03
CA ARG A 53 -9.66 -4.40 -8.18
C ARG A 53 -9.37 -4.12 -6.70
N MET A 54 -8.16 -3.66 -6.41
CA MET A 54 -7.76 -3.26 -5.06
C MET A 54 -8.72 -2.19 -4.52
N LEU A 55 -8.99 -1.16 -5.31
CA LEU A 55 -9.84 -0.04 -4.88
C LEU A 55 -11.30 -0.43 -4.70
N GLU A 56 -11.77 -1.49 -5.37
CA GLU A 56 -13.12 -2.02 -5.16
C GLU A 56 -13.29 -2.67 -3.80
N LEU A 57 -12.22 -3.28 -3.27
CA LEU A 57 -12.29 -4.13 -2.08
C LEU A 57 -11.65 -3.50 -0.84
N GLU A 58 -10.77 -2.53 -1.01
CA GLU A 58 -10.09 -1.85 0.10
C GLU A 58 -10.70 -0.48 0.36
N ASP A 59 -10.51 0.01 1.58
CA ASP A 59 -10.90 1.38 1.92
C ASP A 59 -9.85 2.36 1.38
N TYR A 60 -10.16 3.01 0.28
CA TYR A 60 -9.23 3.91 -0.39
C TYR A 60 -8.85 5.12 0.47
N ASN A 61 -9.67 5.51 1.44
CA ASN A 61 -9.33 6.60 2.36
C ASN A 61 -8.17 6.24 3.27
N LEU A 62 -7.98 4.95 3.56
CA LEU A 62 -6.85 4.46 4.35
C LEU A 62 -5.59 4.30 3.50
N LEU A 63 -5.75 4.09 2.18
CA LEU A 63 -4.63 3.99 1.25
C LEU A 63 -4.04 5.36 0.94
N ILE A 64 -4.88 6.30 0.51
CA ILE A 64 -4.47 7.68 0.24
C ILE A 64 -5.55 8.60 0.81
N PRO A 65 -5.33 9.17 2.00
CA PRO A 65 -6.32 10.07 2.58
C PRO A 65 -6.44 11.39 1.80
N GLY A 66 -7.62 11.98 1.83
CA GLY A 66 -7.86 13.28 1.23
C GLY A 66 -8.55 13.26 -0.11
N PHE A 67 -8.76 12.07 -0.70
CA PHE A 67 -9.53 11.95 -1.95
C PHE A 67 -10.97 11.57 -1.66
N GLN A 68 -11.88 12.05 -2.49
CA GLN A 68 -13.32 11.88 -2.29
C GLN A 68 -13.89 10.68 -3.03
N THR A 69 -13.22 10.21 -4.10
CA THR A 69 -13.71 9.11 -4.94
C THR A 69 -12.61 8.13 -5.27
N GLN A 70 -13.01 6.89 -5.58
CA GLN A 70 -12.09 5.85 -6.06
C GLN A 70 -11.36 6.29 -7.34
N ASN A 71 -12.05 6.99 -8.24
CA ASN A 71 -11.46 7.44 -9.50
C ASN A 71 -10.31 8.42 -9.28
N GLN A 72 -10.42 9.29 -8.28
CA GLN A 72 -9.35 10.20 -7.91
C GLN A 72 -8.13 9.44 -7.39
N VAL A 73 -8.34 8.44 -6.54
CA VAL A 73 -7.27 7.59 -6.00
C VAL A 73 -6.61 6.78 -7.12
N LEU A 74 -7.42 6.18 -8.00
CA LEU A 74 -6.91 5.43 -9.14
C LEU A 74 -6.02 6.30 -10.03
N ARG A 75 -6.45 7.52 -10.30
CA ARG A 75 -5.70 8.49 -11.11
C ARG A 75 -4.36 8.83 -10.46
N GLU A 76 -4.34 8.96 -9.14
CA GLU A 76 -3.11 9.24 -8.39
C GLU A 76 -2.13 8.07 -8.47
N TYR A 77 -2.60 6.84 -8.29
CA TYR A 77 -1.75 5.65 -8.44
C TYR A 77 -1.20 5.50 -9.85
N ARG A 78 -1.98 5.85 -10.87
CA ARG A 78 -1.54 5.75 -12.28
C ARG A 78 -0.40 6.71 -12.62
N LYS A 79 -0.16 7.74 -11.83
CA LYS A 79 1.01 8.61 -11.99
C LYS A 79 2.30 7.87 -11.69
N PHE A 80 2.27 6.88 -10.80
CA PHE A 80 3.43 6.09 -10.38
C PHE A 80 3.45 4.71 -11.01
N TYR A 81 2.28 4.12 -11.25
CA TYR A 81 2.13 2.76 -11.75
C TYR A 81 1.15 2.74 -12.91
N SER A 82 1.66 2.58 -14.13
CA SER A 82 0.78 2.35 -15.28
C SER A 82 0.13 0.97 -15.16
N ASP A 83 -1.05 0.81 -15.74
CA ASP A 83 -1.76 -0.47 -15.76
C ASP A 83 -0.90 -1.57 -16.40
N GLU A 84 -0.18 -1.22 -17.46
CA GLU A 84 0.74 -2.12 -18.16
C GLU A 84 1.89 -2.57 -17.25
N LYS A 85 2.48 -1.65 -16.51
CA LYS A 85 3.56 -1.97 -15.57
C LYS A 85 3.07 -2.91 -14.47
N ILE A 86 1.90 -2.64 -13.91
CA ILE A 86 1.31 -3.47 -12.86
C ILE A 86 1.02 -4.87 -13.37
N LYS A 87 0.46 -4.97 -14.58
CA LYS A 87 0.21 -6.27 -15.21
C LYS A 87 1.51 -7.06 -15.42
N ARG A 88 2.56 -6.39 -15.85
CA ARG A 88 3.89 -7.00 -16.08
C ARG A 88 4.50 -7.53 -14.79
N ILE A 89 4.34 -6.79 -13.69
CA ILE A 89 4.90 -7.13 -12.37
C ILE A 89 4.05 -8.19 -11.68
N GLY A 90 2.77 -8.35 -12.05
CA GLY A 90 1.88 -9.35 -11.46
C GLY A 90 0.93 -8.79 -10.41
N GLY A 91 0.72 -7.47 -10.38
CA GLY A 91 -0.26 -6.85 -9.51
C GLY A 91 0.34 -6.01 -8.38
N VAL A 92 -0.46 -5.82 -7.34
CA VAL A 92 -0.11 -5.01 -6.17
C VAL A 92 -0.42 -5.76 -4.88
N THR A 93 0.25 -5.37 -3.80
CA THR A 93 -0.03 -5.88 -2.46
C THR A 93 -0.43 -4.73 -1.55
N VAL A 94 -1.50 -4.92 -0.80
CA VAL A 94 -1.93 -4.01 0.26
C VAL A 94 -1.48 -4.59 1.59
N PHE A 95 -0.77 -3.79 2.36
CA PHE A 95 -0.35 -4.15 3.71
C PHE A 95 -1.16 -3.37 4.73
N GLU A 96 -1.76 -4.07 5.69
CA GLU A 96 -2.24 -3.46 6.92
C GLU A 96 -1.05 -3.32 7.85
N ILE A 97 -0.71 -2.10 8.21
CA ILE A 97 0.48 -1.84 9.01
C ILE A 97 0.11 -1.36 10.41
N GLU A 98 0.95 -1.71 11.37
CA GLU A 98 0.84 -1.29 12.76
C GLU A 98 2.18 -0.65 13.15
N VAL A 99 2.13 0.62 13.57
CA VAL A 99 3.35 1.33 13.96
C VAL A 99 3.84 0.79 15.29
N ILE A 100 5.13 0.48 15.34
CA ILE A 100 5.79 0.03 16.57
C ILE A 100 6.53 1.21 17.16
N LYS A 101 6.13 1.54 18.38
CA LYS A 101 6.78 2.61 19.12
C LYS A 101 7.97 2.08 19.91
#